data_21054fc4fdcf84b833e683bd8eb62c89
#
_entry.id   21054fc4fdcf84b833e683bd8eb62c89
#
_cell.length_a   1.000
_cell.length_b   1.000
_cell.length_c   1.000
_cell.angle_alpha   90.00
_cell.angle_beta   90.00
_cell.angle_gamma   90.00
#
_symmetry.space_group_name_H-M   'P 1'
#
loop_
_entity.id
_entity.type
_entity.pdbx_description
1 polymer ?
#
loop_
_entity_poly.entity_id
_entity_poly.type
_entity_poly.pdbx_seq_one_letter_code
_entity_poly.pdbx_strand_id
1 'polypeptide(L)'
;MVFVGDLVDRGPNSPDVLRIAMSMVAAGTAYCVQGNHERKLGRWLEGRKVTVAHGLEQTIDQLNTQDRGLREALPAFLDGLRSHVWLDGGHLAVAHAGLKEEMIGRGSGAVREFALYGETTGETDEFGLPVRADWAAAYRGKTAVIYGHTPTLSAEWVNNTLCIDTGCVFGGKLTALRWPERELVEVPAIQTWSEPIRPLGGSCLGKSAQADADGVLDYQDVSGRRWIETGLRGRIVVAEENASAALEVMSRFALSPQWLIYLPPTMSPSETSSQHGWLERPEDAFAYFRERDVAQVVCEEKHMGSRAVIALCRNAQAARSRFGVPGDETGAIWTRTGRSFFNDSAMTEDLLARLRTEVDAADLWKELNSDWLLLDAEIMPWSAKAGSLIESQYAPVAISSAAGFKASNEALARAMARGVDAAGLNARLEDRAVRAAKYATAWAPYVWPVSGVEDLKAAPFHLLASEGRVWFDQDHVWHMSLADRLAARGGVVTPTRWRMVDLADGSACAEAVAWWEALTGSGGEGMVVKPRDFVSRGEKGLIQPALKVRGPEYLRIIYGPEYDAPDNLIRLRERGLAGKRSLAFREFALGHEALTRFVAKQPLRRVHECVFAVLALESEPIDPRL
;
A
#
# COMPACT_ATOMS: atom_id res chain seq x y z
N MET A 1 -16.51 -31.96 2.78
CA MET A 1 -17.13 -31.19 1.69
C MET A 1 -18.21 -30.29 2.27
N VAL A 2 -18.57 -29.15 1.62
CA VAL A 2 -19.73 -28.32 2.01
C VAL A 2 -20.56 -28.04 0.77
N PHE A 3 -21.84 -28.41 0.83
CA PHE A 3 -22.82 -28.04 -0.20
C PHE A 3 -23.40 -26.65 0.13
N VAL A 4 -23.50 -25.78 -0.88
CA VAL A 4 -23.88 -24.37 -0.73
C VAL A 4 -25.41 -24.16 -0.86
N GLY A 5 -26.18 -25.25 -0.93
CA GLY A 5 -27.63 -25.23 -1.12
C GLY A 5 -28.07 -25.30 -2.57
N ASP A 6 -29.36 -25.15 -2.81
CA ASP A 6 -30.05 -25.27 -4.10
C ASP A 6 -29.76 -26.62 -4.79
N LEU A 7 -29.94 -27.71 -4.01
CA LEU A 7 -29.78 -29.09 -4.46
C LEU A 7 -30.95 -29.57 -5.35
N VAL A 8 -32.03 -28.82 -5.37
CA VAL A 8 -33.30 -29.19 -6.01
C VAL A 8 -33.74 -28.12 -7.00
N ASP A 9 -34.73 -28.44 -7.78
CA ASP A 9 -35.40 -27.61 -8.78
C ASP A 9 -34.58 -27.45 -10.10
N ARG A 10 -35.28 -27.29 -11.20
CA ARG A 10 -34.78 -27.06 -12.56
C ARG A 10 -33.92 -28.20 -13.15
N GLY A 11 -33.20 -28.91 -12.33
CA GLY A 11 -32.31 -29.98 -12.75
C GLY A 11 -33.02 -31.26 -13.16
N PRO A 12 -32.36 -32.16 -13.92
CA PRO A 12 -32.99 -33.36 -14.48
C PRO A 12 -33.21 -34.44 -13.43
N ASN A 13 -32.53 -34.41 -12.28
CA ASN A 13 -32.57 -35.50 -11.30
C ASN A 13 -32.31 -35.01 -9.85
N SER A 14 -33.20 -34.23 -9.29
CA SER A 14 -33.15 -33.80 -7.89
C SER A 14 -33.05 -34.94 -6.87
N PRO A 15 -33.74 -36.10 -7.05
CA PRO A 15 -33.68 -37.20 -6.09
C PRO A 15 -32.25 -37.79 -5.91
N ASP A 16 -31.48 -37.95 -6.96
CA ASP A 16 -30.13 -38.49 -6.84
C ASP A 16 -29.14 -37.49 -6.22
N VAL A 17 -29.29 -36.20 -6.52
CA VAL A 17 -28.54 -35.14 -5.82
C VAL A 17 -28.86 -35.16 -4.32
N LEU A 18 -30.13 -35.29 -3.94
CA LEU A 18 -30.55 -35.41 -2.54
C LEU A 18 -29.95 -36.66 -1.88
N ARG A 19 -29.98 -37.83 -2.56
CA ARG A 19 -29.36 -39.06 -2.02
C ARG A 19 -27.84 -38.88 -1.77
N ILE A 20 -27.12 -38.26 -2.69
CA ILE A 20 -25.69 -37.95 -2.53
C ILE A 20 -25.49 -37.06 -1.31
N ALA A 21 -26.16 -35.91 -1.24
CA ALA A 21 -26.02 -34.98 -0.13
C ALA A 21 -26.40 -35.60 1.22
N MET A 22 -27.57 -36.28 1.29
CA MET A 22 -28.04 -36.96 2.49
C MET A 22 -27.05 -38.02 2.98
N SER A 23 -26.55 -38.89 2.07
CA SER A 23 -25.61 -39.94 2.44
C SER A 23 -24.27 -39.39 2.94
N MET A 24 -23.75 -38.34 2.32
CA MET A 24 -22.48 -37.71 2.72
C MET A 24 -22.61 -36.96 4.06
N VAL A 25 -23.76 -36.30 4.28
CA VAL A 25 -24.04 -35.62 5.56
C VAL A 25 -24.22 -36.65 6.68
N ALA A 26 -24.99 -37.73 6.44
CA ALA A 26 -25.17 -38.82 7.39
C ALA A 26 -23.85 -39.54 7.74
N ALA A 27 -22.95 -39.70 6.76
CA ALA A 27 -21.63 -40.27 6.97
C ALA A 27 -20.64 -39.31 7.66
N GLY A 28 -21.03 -38.07 7.94
CA GLY A 28 -20.13 -37.04 8.52
C GLY A 28 -19.01 -36.55 7.59
N THR A 29 -19.10 -36.85 6.28
CA THR A 29 -18.10 -36.44 5.28
C THR A 29 -18.44 -35.11 4.59
N ALA A 30 -19.65 -34.60 4.82
CA ALA A 30 -20.09 -33.30 4.31
C ALA A 30 -20.96 -32.54 5.29
N TYR A 31 -20.98 -31.22 5.10
CA TYR A 31 -22.02 -30.31 5.58
C TYR A 31 -22.88 -29.83 4.42
N CYS A 32 -24.08 -29.40 4.71
CA CYS A 32 -24.96 -28.75 3.74
C CYS A 32 -25.65 -27.56 4.39
N VAL A 33 -25.56 -26.38 3.75
CA VAL A 33 -26.35 -25.22 4.16
C VAL A 33 -27.68 -25.19 3.41
N GLN A 34 -28.70 -24.61 4.04
CA GLN A 34 -30.02 -24.51 3.48
C GLN A 34 -30.07 -23.46 2.37
N GLY A 35 -30.49 -23.85 1.17
CA GLY A 35 -30.88 -22.93 0.10
C GLY A 35 -32.36 -22.54 0.19
N ASN A 36 -32.73 -21.52 -0.56
CA ASN A 36 -34.14 -21.09 -0.61
C ASN A 36 -35.03 -22.12 -1.32
N HIS A 37 -34.49 -22.92 -2.24
CA HIS A 37 -35.19 -24.02 -2.91
C HIS A 37 -35.49 -25.15 -1.93
N GLU A 38 -34.55 -25.60 -1.10
CA GLU A 38 -34.77 -26.58 -0.03
C GLU A 38 -35.80 -26.09 0.98
N ARG A 39 -35.72 -24.82 1.39
CA ARG A 39 -36.70 -24.25 2.32
C ARG A 39 -38.13 -24.28 1.74
N LYS A 40 -38.25 -23.99 0.45
CA LYS A 40 -39.54 -24.01 -0.25
C LYS A 40 -40.10 -25.41 -0.36
N LEU A 41 -39.26 -26.40 -0.72
CA LEU A 41 -39.61 -27.82 -0.78
C LEU A 41 -40.05 -28.34 0.61
N GLY A 42 -39.30 -28.03 1.69
CA GLY A 42 -39.65 -28.41 3.07
C GLY A 42 -41.03 -27.90 3.49
N ARG A 43 -41.32 -26.63 3.22
CA ARG A 43 -42.65 -26.06 3.49
C ARG A 43 -43.76 -26.76 2.70
N TRP A 44 -43.50 -27.14 1.45
CA TRP A 44 -44.46 -27.90 0.66
C TRP A 44 -44.70 -29.29 1.26
N LEU A 45 -43.67 -30.01 1.68
CA LEU A 45 -43.75 -31.32 2.31
C LEU A 45 -44.52 -31.27 3.65
N GLU A 46 -44.44 -30.14 4.39
CA GLU A 46 -45.23 -29.87 5.60
C GLU A 46 -46.71 -29.53 5.31
N GLY A 47 -47.14 -29.51 4.04
CA GLY A 47 -48.49 -29.15 3.64
C GLY A 47 -48.82 -27.67 3.72
N ARG A 48 -47.81 -26.79 3.86
CA ARG A 48 -48.01 -25.34 3.86
C ARG A 48 -48.25 -24.82 2.44
N LYS A 49 -49.01 -23.76 2.32
CA LYS A 49 -49.25 -23.11 1.02
C LYS A 49 -47.96 -22.48 0.53
N VAL A 50 -47.45 -22.92 -0.64
CA VAL A 50 -46.31 -22.37 -1.34
C VAL A 50 -46.68 -22.15 -2.82
N THR A 51 -46.04 -21.17 -3.48
CA THR A 51 -46.17 -21.00 -4.93
C THR A 51 -45.34 -22.05 -5.62
N VAL A 52 -45.95 -22.95 -6.36
CA VAL A 52 -45.25 -23.99 -7.16
C VAL A 52 -44.80 -23.32 -8.45
N ALA A 53 -43.53 -22.92 -8.50
CA ALA A 53 -42.89 -22.23 -9.60
C ALA A 53 -41.35 -22.32 -9.45
N HIS A 54 -40.62 -21.94 -10.49
CA HIS A 54 -39.16 -21.93 -10.52
C HIS A 54 -38.52 -23.33 -10.42
N GLY A 55 -39.17 -24.35 -10.98
CA GLY A 55 -38.68 -25.73 -11.05
C GLY A 55 -39.17 -26.65 -9.93
N LEU A 56 -39.94 -26.14 -8.95
CA LEU A 56 -40.45 -26.94 -7.85
C LEU A 56 -41.43 -28.03 -8.33
N GLU A 57 -42.24 -27.76 -9.37
CA GLU A 57 -43.16 -28.77 -9.98
C GLU A 57 -42.35 -29.97 -10.49
N GLN A 58 -41.23 -29.76 -11.15
CA GLN A 58 -40.38 -30.84 -11.65
C GLN A 58 -39.80 -31.69 -10.50
N THR A 59 -39.34 -31.03 -9.43
CA THR A 59 -38.85 -31.73 -8.24
C THR A 59 -39.95 -32.56 -7.59
N ILE A 60 -41.18 -32.04 -7.47
CA ILE A 60 -42.31 -32.78 -6.95
C ILE A 60 -42.61 -34.01 -7.80
N ASP A 61 -42.68 -33.88 -9.12
CA ASP A 61 -42.91 -34.98 -10.04
C ASP A 61 -41.84 -36.04 -9.95
N GLN A 62 -40.55 -35.63 -9.91
CA GLN A 62 -39.43 -36.53 -9.70
C GLN A 62 -39.49 -37.28 -8.37
N LEU A 63 -39.86 -36.62 -7.27
CA LEU A 63 -39.97 -37.23 -5.96
C LEU A 63 -41.15 -38.18 -5.86
N ASN A 64 -42.26 -37.93 -6.56
CA ASN A 64 -43.43 -38.80 -6.57
C ASN A 64 -43.16 -40.18 -7.20
N THR A 65 -42.14 -40.26 -8.05
CA THR A 65 -41.69 -41.53 -8.67
C THR A 65 -40.72 -42.32 -7.78
N GLN A 66 -40.23 -41.74 -6.67
CA GLN A 66 -39.21 -42.38 -5.82
C GLN A 66 -39.83 -43.33 -4.77
N ASP A 67 -38.93 -44.14 -4.21
CA ASP A 67 -39.30 -45.06 -3.12
C ASP A 67 -39.78 -44.31 -1.88
N ARG A 68 -40.49 -45.04 -1.02
CA ARG A 68 -41.06 -44.48 0.20
C ARG A 68 -39.98 -44.04 1.18
N GLY A 69 -38.84 -44.74 1.22
CA GLY A 69 -37.76 -44.44 2.17
C GLY A 69 -37.15 -43.03 1.97
N LEU A 70 -36.87 -42.65 0.71
CA LEU A 70 -36.36 -41.30 0.43
C LEU A 70 -37.40 -40.24 0.85
N ARG A 71 -38.67 -40.42 0.48
CA ARG A 71 -39.71 -39.44 0.78
C ARG A 71 -39.97 -39.25 2.28
N GLU A 72 -39.84 -40.31 3.08
CA GLU A 72 -39.99 -40.25 4.54
C GLU A 72 -38.77 -39.65 5.25
N ALA A 73 -37.55 -39.83 4.71
CA ALA A 73 -36.32 -39.26 5.29
C ALA A 73 -36.12 -37.78 4.96
N LEU A 74 -36.66 -37.30 3.84
CA LEU A 74 -36.38 -35.97 3.29
C LEU A 74 -36.82 -34.83 4.23
N PRO A 75 -37.99 -34.81 4.87
CA PRO A 75 -38.39 -33.72 5.77
C PRO A 75 -37.41 -33.51 6.92
N ALA A 76 -36.95 -34.60 7.56
CA ALA A 76 -35.99 -34.52 8.65
C ALA A 76 -34.61 -34.02 8.19
N PHE A 77 -34.18 -34.37 6.99
CA PHE A 77 -32.96 -33.86 6.40
C PHE A 77 -33.05 -32.35 6.14
N LEU A 78 -34.12 -31.88 5.50
CA LEU A 78 -34.33 -30.47 5.17
C LEU A 78 -34.45 -29.57 6.41
N ASP A 79 -35.12 -30.06 7.47
CA ASP A 79 -35.23 -29.36 8.75
C ASP A 79 -33.89 -29.29 9.50
N GLY A 80 -33.04 -30.29 9.33
CA GLY A 80 -31.68 -30.36 9.89
C GLY A 80 -30.65 -29.45 9.23
N LEU A 81 -30.96 -28.86 8.06
CA LEU A 81 -30.04 -27.99 7.34
C LEU A 81 -29.76 -26.70 8.09
N ARG A 82 -28.51 -26.29 8.10
CA ARG A 82 -28.04 -25.09 8.80
C ARG A 82 -28.13 -23.86 7.91
N SER A 83 -28.27 -22.67 8.51
CA SER A 83 -28.22 -21.39 7.77
C SER A 83 -26.83 -21.13 7.22
N HIS A 84 -25.78 -21.45 7.98
CA HIS A 84 -24.40 -21.34 7.59
C HIS A 84 -23.51 -22.27 8.43
N VAL A 85 -22.30 -22.52 7.96
CA VAL A 85 -21.25 -23.21 8.71
C VAL A 85 -20.02 -22.31 8.83
N TRP A 86 -19.32 -22.44 9.97
CA TRP A 86 -18.12 -21.67 10.28
C TRP A 86 -16.98 -22.64 10.61
N LEU A 87 -15.90 -22.62 9.84
CA LEU A 87 -14.91 -23.67 9.75
C LEU A 87 -13.49 -23.09 9.88
N ASP A 88 -12.48 -23.98 9.92
CA ASP A 88 -11.06 -23.65 9.90
C ASP A 88 -10.69 -22.60 10.95
N GLY A 89 -11.07 -22.84 12.21
CA GLY A 89 -10.74 -21.91 13.30
C GLY A 89 -11.29 -20.49 13.13
N GLY A 90 -12.29 -20.32 12.25
CA GLY A 90 -12.89 -19.02 11.99
C GLY A 90 -12.47 -18.36 10.67
N HIS A 91 -11.63 -19.03 9.89
CA HIS A 91 -11.13 -18.47 8.63
C HIS A 91 -12.05 -18.64 7.44
N LEU A 92 -13.01 -19.59 7.51
CA LEU A 92 -13.96 -19.90 6.45
C LEU A 92 -15.40 -19.94 6.97
N ALA A 93 -16.30 -19.23 6.31
CA ALA A 93 -17.74 -19.35 6.47
C ALA A 93 -18.39 -19.74 5.13
N VAL A 94 -19.42 -20.59 5.18
CA VAL A 94 -20.21 -20.96 4.00
C VAL A 94 -21.68 -20.73 4.30
N ALA A 95 -22.36 -19.99 3.41
CA ALA A 95 -23.79 -19.72 3.48
C ALA A 95 -24.36 -19.75 2.06
N HIS A 96 -25.70 -19.91 1.93
CA HIS A 96 -26.31 -20.03 0.61
C HIS A 96 -26.24 -18.74 -0.20
N ALA A 97 -26.72 -17.61 0.34
CA ALA A 97 -26.76 -16.32 -0.39
C ALA A 97 -25.77 -15.27 0.13
N GLY A 98 -24.97 -15.62 1.14
CA GLY A 98 -23.99 -14.72 1.74
C GLY A 98 -24.15 -14.56 3.25
N LEU A 99 -23.22 -13.82 3.85
CA LEU A 99 -23.20 -13.57 5.30
C LEU A 99 -22.37 -12.33 5.63
N LYS A 100 -22.94 -11.40 6.37
CA LYS A 100 -22.21 -10.25 6.91
C LYS A 100 -21.29 -10.67 8.07
N GLU A 101 -20.19 -9.95 8.30
CA GLU A 101 -19.21 -10.29 9.34
C GLU A 101 -19.86 -10.42 10.73
N GLU A 102 -20.74 -9.50 11.08
CA GLU A 102 -21.45 -9.48 12.36
C GLU A 102 -22.47 -10.62 12.54
N MET A 103 -22.77 -11.36 11.47
CA MET A 103 -23.71 -12.50 11.48
C MET A 103 -23.00 -13.86 11.63
N ILE A 104 -21.70 -13.91 11.38
CA ILE A 104 -20.92 -15.16 11.40
C ILE A 104 -20.95 -15.77 12.80
N GLY A 105 -21.27 -17.07 12.88
CA GLY A 105 -21.38 -17.81 14.14
C GLY A 105 -22.59 -17.44 14.99
N ARG A 106 -23.51 -16.62 14.48
CA ARG A 106 -24.75 -16.23 15.19
C ARG A 106 -25.97 -16.91 14.60
N GLY A 107 -27.00 -17.12 15.44
CA GLY A 107 -28.28 -17.73 15.07
C GLY A 107 -29.44 -16.78 15.39
N SER A 108 -30.19 -16.38 14.37
CA SER A 108 -31.43 -15.62 14.51
C SER A 108 -32.26 -15.72 13.23
N GLY A 109 -33.51 -15.25 13.27
CA GLY A 109 -34.37 -15.15 12.07
C GLY A 109 -33.73 -14.26 11.02
N ALA A 110 -33.15 -13.11 11.41
CA ALA A 110 -32.48 -12.18 10.51
C ALA A 110 -31.22 -12.79 9.85
N VAL A 111 -30.41 -13.53 10.62
CA VAL A 111 -29.23 -14.24 10.07
C VAL A 111 -29.65 -15.31 9.08
N ARG A 112 -30.71 -16.09 9.41
CA ARG A 112 -31.24 -17.11 8.49
C ARG A 112 -31.79 -16.50 7.21
N GLU A 113 -32.53 -15.40 7.32
CA GLU A 113 -33.12 -14.69 6.18
C GLU A 113 -32.01 -14.16 5.25
N PHE A 114 -30.97 -13.50 5.80
CA PHE A 114 -29.82 -13.03 5.04
C PHE A 114 -29.08 -14.19 4.39
N ALA A 115 -28.79 -15.26 5.12
CA ALA A 115 -28.07 -16.42 4.59
C ALA A 115 -28.83 -17.12 3.43
N LEU A 116 -30.17 -17.04 3.41
CA LEU A 116 -31.01 -17.64 2.38
C LEU A 116 -31.25 -16.78 1.15
N TYR A 117 -31.32 -15.46 1.32
CA TYR A 117 -31.79 -14.55 0.27
C TYR A 117 -30.81 -13.40 -0.01
N GLY A 118 -29.81 -13.20 0.81
CA GLY A 118 -28.94 -12.03 0.75
C GLY A 118 -29.68 -10.75 1.18
N GLU A 119 -29.12 -9.61 0.81
CA GLU A 119 -29.71 -8.30 1.03
C GLU A 119 -30.41 -7.81 -0.25
N THR A 120 -31.60 -7.24 -0.11
CA THR A 120 -32.34 -6.66 -1.23
C THR A 120 -32.59 -5.18 -0.98
N THR A 121 -32.63 -4.37 -2.03
CA THR A 121 -32.94 -2.92 -1.94
C THR A 121 -34.41 -2.64 -1.69
N GLY A 122 -35.26 -3.65 -1.81
CA GLY A 122 -36.75 -3.51 -1.78
C GLY A 122 -37.35 -3.17 -3.15
N GLU A 123 -36.51 -2.95 -4.16
CA GLU A 123 -36.95 -2.70 -5.53
C GLU A 123 -37.07 -4.00 -6.33
N THR A 124 -37.76 -3.93 -7.47
CA THR A 124 -37.92 -5.05 -8.42
C THR A 124 -37.38 -4.60 -9.77
N ASP A 125 -36.59 -5.45 -10.41
CA ASP A 125 -36.01 -5.16 -11.73
C ASP A 125 -37.05 -5.33 -12.88
N GLU A 126 -36.65 -5.04 -14.10
CA GLU A 126 -37.47 -5.15 -15.31
C GLU A 126 -37.96 -6.59 -15.60
N PHE A 127 -37.31 -7.59 -14.99
CA PHE A 127 -37.66 -9.00 -15.11
C PHE A 127 -38.59 -9.48 -13.98
N GLY A 128 -38.98 -8.57 -13.07
CA GLY A 128 -39.84 -8.89 -11.91
C GLY A 128 -39.10 -9.58 -10.77
N LEU A 129 -37.74 -9.51 -10.77
CA LEU A 129 -36.92 -10.09 -9.71
C LEU A 129 -36.47 -9.01 -8.69
N PRO A 130 -36.31 -9.34 -7.41
CA PRO A 130 -35.81 -8.41 -6.41
C PRO A 130 -34.41 -7.91 -6.79
N VAL A 131 -34.19 -6.58 -6.73
CA VAL A 131 -32.87 -5.96 -6.86
C VAL A 131 -32.07 -6.26 -5.60
N ARG A 132 -30.87 -6.82 -5.76
CA ARG A 132 -30.00 -7.21 -4.66
C ARG A 132 -28.98 -6.13 -4.37
N ALA A 133 -28.74 -5.88 -3.10
CA ALA A 133 -27.62 -5.04 -2.67
C ALA A 133 -26.30 -5.81 -2.83
N ASP A 134 -25.25 -5.11 -3.28
CA ASP A 134 -23.91 -5.66 -3.36
C ASP A 134 -23.23 -5.67 -1.98
N TRP A 135 -23.66 -6.61 -1.15
CA TRP A 135 -23.11 -6.79 0.19
C TRP A 135 -21.64 -7.22 0.17
N ALA A 136 -21.19 -7.90 -0.90
CA ALA A 136 -19.82 -8.37 -1.06
C ALA A 136 -18.84 -7.19 -1.21
N ALA A 137 -19.20 -6.15 -1.96
CA ALA A 137 -18.42 -4.92 -2.08
C ALA A 137 -18.27 -4.21 -0.71
N ALA A 138 -19.27 -4.30 0.16
CA ALA A 138 -19.23 -3.72 1.50
C ALA A 138 -18.58 -4.63 2.55
N TYR A 139 -18.27 -5.89 2.25
CA TYR A 139 -17.70 -6.84 3.21
C TYR A 139 -16.30 -6.43 3.66
N ARG A 140 -16.06 -6.44 4.99
CA ARG A 140 -14.76 -6.03 5.59
C ARG A 140 -14.14 -7.13 6.47
N GLY A 141 -14.81 -8.27 6.59
CA GLY A 141 -14.43 -9.37 7.47
C GLY A 141 -13.12 -10.07 7.10
N LYS A 142 -12.48 -10.64 8.12
CA LYS A 142 -11.27 -11.48 7.96
C LYS A 142 -11.62 -12.90 7.53
N THR A 143 -12.82 -13.39 7.87
CA THR A 143 -13.32 -14.70 7.49
C THR A 143 -13.67 -14.70 6.01
N ALA A 144 -13.17 -15.67 5.25
CA ALA A 144 -13.61 -15.87 3.87
C ALA A 144 -15.06 -16.36 3.85
N VAL A 145 -15.92 -15.77 3.01
CA VAL A 145 -17.33 -16.16 2.89
C VAL A 145 -17.58 -16.75 1.50
N ILE A 146 -17.95 -18.03 1.44
CA ILE A 146 -18.30 -18.72 0.21
C ILE A 146 -19.82 -18.84 0.10
N TYR A 147 -20.36 -18.47 -1.05
CA TYR A 147 -21.81 -18.43 -1.25
C TYR A 147 -22.21 -18.70 -2.71
N GLY A 148 -23.52 -18.74 -2.98
CA GLY A 148 -24.13 -18.93 -4.29
C GLY A 148 -25.37 -18.08 -4.47
N HIS A 149 -26.50 -18.69 -4.94
CA HIS A 149 -27.83 -18.10 -5.04
C HIS A 149 -28.01 -17.07 -6.18
N THR A 150 -27.01 -16.27 -6.47
CA THR A 150 -27.05 -15.30 -7.57
C THR A 150 -26.04 -15.71 -8.62
N PRO A 151 -26.47 -16.36 -9.71
CA PRO A 151 -25.52 -16.89 -10.69
C PRO A 151 -24.68 -15.81 -11.35
N THR A 152 -23.37 -16.08 -11.46
CA THR A 152 -22.36 -15.24 -12.11
C THR A 152 -21.73 -15.98 -13.29
N LEU A 153 -21.11 -15.28 -14.24
CA LEU A 153 -20.41 -15.94 -15.37
C LEU A 153 -19.12 -16.64 -14.94
N SER A 154 -18.46 -16.09 -13.91
CA SER A 154 -17.22 -16.60 -13.35
C SER A 154 -17.21 -16.41 -11.85
N ALA A 155 -16.57 -17.33 -11.13
CA ALA A 155 -16.34 -17.20 -9.71
C ALA A 155 -15.14 -16.27 -9.45
N GLU A 156 -15.41 -15.09 -8.89
CA GLU A 156 -14.38 -14.10 -8.60
C GLU A 156 -14.41 -13.69 -7.13
N TRP A 157 -13.23 -13.52 -6.54
CA TRP A 157 -13.11 -13.01 -5.19
C TRP A 157 -13.43 -11.52 -5.12
N VAL A 158 -14.32 -11.14 -4.20
CA VAL A 158 -14.64 -9.74 -3.88
C VAL A 158 -14.50 -9.55 -2.39
N ASN A 159 -13.56 -8.73 -1.94
CA ASN A 159 -13.35 -8.40 -0.51
C ASN A 159 -13.36 -9.60 0.44
N ASN A 160 -12.70 -10.69 0.09
CA ASN A 160 -12.68 -11.95 0.86
C ASN A 160 -14.01 -12.72 0.86
N THR A 161 -14.87 -12.46 -0.13
CA THR A 161 -16.07 -13.27 -0.41
C THR A 161 -15.98 -13.88 -1.81
N LEU A 162 -16.63 -15.01 -2.04
CA LEU A 162 -16.61 -15.71 -3.32
C LEU A 162 -17.96 -16.34 -3.62
N CYS A 163 -18.59 -15.88 -4.71
CA CYS A 163 -19.75 -16.56 -5.28
C CYS A 163 -19.29 -17.72 -6.16
N ILE A 164 -19.66 -18.96 -5.82
CA ILE A 164 -19.36 -20.15 -6.63
C ILE A 164 -20.56 -20.68 -7.42
N ASP A 165 -21.68 -19.97 -7.41
CA ASP A 165 -22.80 -20.26 -8.30
C ASP A 165 -22.49 -19.67 -9.68
N THR A 166 -22.00 -20.52 -10.56
CA THR A 166 -21.68 -20.19 -11.95
C THR A 166 -22.73 -20.71 -12.93
N GLY A 167 -23.97 -20.85 -12.45
CA GLY A 167 -25.14 -21.10 -13.27
C GLY A 167 -25.16 -22.46 -13.97
N CYS A 168 -24.71 -23.51 -13.31
CA CYS A 168 -24.62 -24.85 -13.91
C CYS A 168 -25.95 -25.30 -14.56
N VAL A 169 -27.08 -25.11 -13.89
CA VAL A 169 -28.41 -25.49 -14.41
C VAL A 169 -28.82 -24.66 -15.63
N PHE A 170 -28.22 -23.48 -15.81
CA PHE A 170 -28.44 -22.56 -16.93
C PHE A 170 -27.40 -22.72 -18.07
N GLY A 171 -26.63 -23.82 -18.07
CA GLY A 171 -25.63 -24.08 -19.09
C GLY A 171 -24.23 -23.49 -18.79
N GLY A 172 -24.03 -22.94 -17.60
CA GLY A 172 -22.73 -22.47 -17.12
C GLY A 172 -21.85 -23.60 -16.61
N LYS A 173 -21.32 -23.48 -15.38
CA LYS A 173 -20.41 -24.47 -14.79
C LYS A 173 -20.86 -24.89 -13.40
N LEU A 174 -20.45 -26.07 -12.97
CA LEU A 174 -20.44 -26.48 -11.56
C LEU A 174 -19.06 -26.10 -11.00
N THR A 175 -19.03 -25.17 -10.06
CA THR A 175 -17.78 -24.65 -9.50
C THR A 175 -17.63 -25.06 -8.04
N ALA A 176 -16.42 -25.49 -7.67
CA ALA A 176 -16.02 -25.80 -6.31
C ALA A 176 -14.73 -25.06 -5.94
N LEU A 177 -14.61 -24.69 -4.66
CA LEU A 177 -13.41 -24.11 -4.08
C LEU A 177 -12.68 -25.16 -3.23
N ARG A 178 -11.40 -25.38 -3.47
CA ARG A 178 -10.50 -26.07 -2.54
C ARG A 178 -9.98 -25.09 -1.51
N TRP A 179 -10.13 -25.43 -0.27
CA TRP A 179 -9.67 -24.63 0.86
C TRP A 179 -8.65 -25.42 1.69
N PRO A 180 -7.53 -24.84 2.17
CA PRO A 180 -7.17 -23.40 2.16
C PRO A 180 -6.46 -22.91 0.89
N GLU A 181 -6.21 -23.75 -0.10
CA GLU A 181 -5.43 -23.46 -1.32
C GLU A 181 -6.05 -22.35 -2.17
N ARG A 182 -7.34 -22.07 -2.00
CA ARG A 182 -8.14 -21.12 -2.80
C ARG A 182 -8.16 -21.47 -4.30
N GLU A 183 -8.01 -22.75 -4.61
CA GLU A 183 -8.06 -23.26 -5.98
C GLU A 183 -9.51 -23.49 -6.42
N LEU A 184 -9.86 -22.95 -7.60
CA LEU A 184 -11.16 -23.21 -8.21
C LEU A 184 -11.09 -24.46 -9.08
N VAL A 185 -12.08 -25.33 -8.93
CA VAL A 185 -12.30 -26.50 -9.79
C VAL A 185 -13.64 -26.34 -10.46
N GLU A 186 -13.67 -26.34 -11.78
CA GLU A 186 -14.85 -26.08 -12.58
C GLU A 186 -15.13 -27.23 -13.55
N VAL A 187 -16.40 -27.61 -13.68
CA VAL A 187 -16.88 -28.58 -14.65
C VAL A 187 -18.00 -27.93 -15.48
N PRO A 188 -17.85 -27.80 -16.81
CA PRO A 188 -18.90 -27.27 -17.67
C PRO A 188 -20.19 -28.08 -17.57
N ALA A 189 -21.33 -27.43 -17.60
CA ALA A 189 -22.61 -28.11 -17.74
C ALA A 189 -22.68 -28.90 -19.06
N ILE A 190 -23.32 -30.07 -19.02
CA ILE A 190 -23.48 -30.91 -20.21
C ILE A 190 -24.41 -30.23 -21.24
N GLN A 191 -25.42 -29.52 -20.74
CA GLN A 191 -26.40 -28.75 -21.53
C GLN A 191 -27.09 -27.71 -20.64
N THR A 192 -27.86 -26.81 -21.25
CA THR A 192 -28.79 -25.93 -20.55
C THR A 192 -30.03 -26.74 -20.15
N TRP A 193 -30.31 -26.82 -18.85
CA TRP A 193 -31.47 -27.53 -18.30
C TRP A 193 -32.67 -26.61 -18.05
N SER A 194 -32.41 -25.33 -17.85
CA SER A 194 -33.42 -24.29 -17.64
C SER A 194 -32.94 -22.97 -18.21
N GLU A 195 -33.81 -22.23 -18.84
CA GLU A 195 -33.49 -20.88 -19.29
C GLU A 195 -33.50 -19.91 -18.10
N PRO A 196 -32.49 -19.04 -17.92
CA PRO A 196 -32.49 -18.06 -16.87
C PRO A 196 -33.51 -16.95 -17.17
N ILE A 197 -34.22 -16.46 -16.15
CA ILE A 197 -35.23 -15.38 -16.29
C ILE A 197 -34.56 -14.08 -16.76
N ARG A 198 -33.32 -13.83 -16.37
CA ARG A 198 -32.46 -12.75 -16.88
C ARG A 198 -31.15 -13.31 -17.39
N PRO A 199 -30.50 -12.65 -18.37
CA PRO A 199 -29.18 -13.09 -18.82
C PRO A 199 -28.19 -13.24 -17.65
N LEU A 200 -27.38 -14.29 -17.67
CA LEU A 200 -26.31 -14.50 -16.70
C LEU A 200 -25.23 -13.44 -16.93
N GLY A 201 -24.87 -12.73 -15.87
CA GLY A 201 -23.74 -11.81 -15.84
C GLY A 201 -23.95 -10.51 -16.59
N GLY A 202 -23.88 -9.43 -15.89
CA GLY A 202 -23.88 -8.07 -16.38
C GLY A 202 -22.87 -7.22 -15.65
N SER A 203 -21.57 -7.63 -15.64
CA SER A 203 -20.53 -6.64 -15.42
C SER A 203 -20.23 -6.01 -16.78
N CYS A 204 -20.61 -4.74 -16.94
CA CYS A 204 -20.28 -3.95 -18.11
C CYS A 204 -18.75 -3.83 -18.21
N LEU A 205 -18.17 -4.18 -19.35
CA LEU A 205 -16.82 -3.78 -19.77
C LEU A 205 -15.61 -4.60 -19.27
N GLY A 206 -15.70 -5.89 -19.02
CA GLY A 206 -14.49 -6.73 -18.88
C GLY A 206 -13.63 -6.44 -17.65
N LYS A 207 -14.17 -5.72 -16.64
CA LYS A 207 -13.53 -5.52 -15.33
C LYS A 207 -14.02 -6.58 -14.35
N SER A 208 -13.12 -7.03 -13.47
CA SER A 208 -13.53 -7.88 -12.36
C SER A 208 -14.29 -7.04 -11.31
N ALA A 209 -15.23 -7.66 -10.61
CA ALA A 209 -15.97 -7.00 -9.53
C ALA A 209 -15.03 -6.47 -8.43
N GLN A 210 -13.90 -7.15 -8.19
CA GLN A 210 -12.85 -6.67 -7.28
C GLN A 210 -12.18 -5.41 -7.81
N ALA A 211 -11.89 -5.33 -9.11
CA ALA A 211 -11.27 -4.13 -9.70
C ALA A 211 -12.17 -2.89 -9.60
N ASP A 212 -13.48 -3.08 -9.69
CA ASP A 212 -14.45 -1.99 -9.48
C ASP A 212 -14.46 -1.55 -8.00
N ALA A 213 -14.46 -2.48 -7.05
CA ALA A 213 -14.34 -2.19 -5.62
C ALA A 213 -12.99 -1.53 -5.27
N ASP A 214 -11.89 -1.99 -5.87
CA ASP A 214 -10.55 -1.44 -5.68
C ASP A 214 -10.37 -0.04 -6.31
N GLY A 215 -11.23 0.34 -7.23
CA GLY A 215 -11.25 1.68 -7.85
C GLY A 215 -11.81 2.78 -6.96
N VAL A 216 -12.41 2.43 -5.80
CA VAL A 216 -13.08 3.35 -4.90
C VAL A 216 -12.42 3.30 -3.52
N LEU A 217 -12.11 4.48 -2.97
CA LEU A 217 -11.67 4.62 -1.58
C LEU A 217 -12.89 4.79 -0.68
N ASP A 218 -13.05 3.91 0.30
CA ASP A 218 -14.09 4.04 1.31
C ASP A 218 -13.56 4.82 2.52
N TYR A 219 -14.28 5.87 2.88
CA TYR A 219 -14.00 6.66 4.08
C TYR A 219 -13.90 5.80 5.35
N GLN A 220 -14.69 4.72 5.46
CA GLN A 220 -14.67 3.80 6.60
C GLN A 220 -13.33 3.05 6.72
N ASP A 221 -12.61 2.86 5.61
CA ASP A 221 -11.30 2.20 5.61
C ASP A 221 -10.20 3.09 6.21
N VAL A 222 -10.44 4.39 6.42
CA VAL A 222 -9.46 5.37 6.88
C VAL A 222 -9.86 6.03 8.21
N SER A 223 -11.15 6.19 8.49
CA SER A 223 -11.67 6.92 9.66
C SER A 223 -11.62 6.11 10.97
N GLY A 224 -11.77 6.82 12.09
CA GLY A 224 -11.83 6.25 13.43
C GLY A 224 -10.49 5.74 13.97
N ARG A 225 -10.51 5.21 15.19
CA ARG A 225 -9.35 4.56 15.79
C ARG A 225 -9.11 3.20 15.17
N ARG A 226 -7.89 2.93 14.71
CA ARG A 226 -7.56 1.72 13.94
C ARG A 226 -6.40 0.96 14.55
N TRP A 227 -6.45 -0.37 14.38
CA TRP A 227 -5.39 -1.30 14.75
C TRP A 227 -4.98 -2.10 13.53
N ILE A 228 -3.72 -1.97 13.13
CA ILE A 228 -3.17 -2.64 11.96
C ILE A 228 -2.13 -3.64 12.43
N GLU A 229 -2.35 -4.91 12.16
CA GLU A 229 -1.37 -5.96 12.43
C GLU A 229 -0.31 -5.94 11.32
N THR A 230 0.94 -5.98 11.72
CA THR A 230 2.09 -6.01 10.81
C THR A 230 3.05 -7.13 11.20
N GLY A 231 3.64 -7.80 10.20
CA GLY A 231 4.60 -8.88 10.43
C GLY A 231 5.89 -8.43 11.13
N LEU A 232 6.30 -7.17 10.95
CA LEU A 232 7.56 -6.67 11.50
C LEU A 232 7.45 -6.17 12.94
N ARG A 233 6.33 -5.54 13.32
CA ARG A 233 6.20 -4.84 14.61
C ARG A 233 4.96 -5.27 15.41
N GLY A 234 4.17 -6.21 14.92
CA GLY A 234 2.87 -6.55 15.51
C GLY A 234 1.86 -5.43 15.30
N ARG A 235 1.07 -5.12 16.32
CA ARG A 235 -0.04 -4.17 16.24
C ARG A 235 0.43 -2.71 16.28
N ILE A 236 0.06 -1.96 15.25
CA ILE A 236 0.24 -0.49 15.19
C ILE A 236 -1.13 0.15 15.38
N VAL A 237 -1.18 1.16 16.25
CA VAL A 237 -2.41 1.93 16.55
C VAL A 237 -2.32 3.27 15.83
N VAL A 238 -3.39 3.61 15.12
CA VAL A 238 -3.64 4.95 14.56
C VAL A 238 -4.76 5.57 15.38
N ALA A 239 -4.50 6.73 15.97
CA ALA A 239 -5.48 7.46 16.75
C ALA A 239 -6.51 8.13 15.83
N GLU A 240 -7.74 8.28 16.31
CA GLU A 240 -8.83 8.85 15.51
C GLU A 240 -8.55 10.29 15.05
N GLU A 241 -7.97 11.10 15.93
CA GLU A 241 -7.58 12.49 15.63
C GLU A 241 -6.59 12.60 14.47
N ASN A 242 -5.77 11.59 14.24
CA ASN A 242 -4.78 11.56 13.15
C ASN A 242 -5.40 11.20 11.79
N ALA A 243 -6.60 10.62 11.76
CA ALA A 243 -7.25 10.20 10.53
C ALA A 243 -7.59 11.39 9.59
N SER A 244 -7.76 12.59 10.14
CA SER A 244 -8.12 13.79 9.35
C SER A 244 -7.10 14.12 8.27
N ALA A 245 -5.81 13.99 8.53
CA ALA A 245 -4.75 14.23 7.55
C ALA A 245 -4.78 13.20 6.39
N ALA A 246 -5.01 11.92 6.71
CA ALA A 246 -5.15 10.88 5.72
C ALA A 246 -6.42 11.07 4.87
N LEU A 247 -7.54 11.45 5.49
CA LEU A 247 -8.81 11.76 4.81
C LEU A 247 -8.68 12.95 3.86
N GLU A 248 -7.94 14.00 4.23
CA GLU A 248 -7.70 15.13 3.35
C GLU A 248 -6.94 14.72 2.09
N VAL A 249 -5.87 13.95 2.23
CA VAL A 249 -5.11 13.44 1.09
C VAL A 249 -5.98 12.52 0.23
N MET A 250 -6.73 11.61 0.85
CA MET A 250 -7.63 10.69 0.17
C MET A 250 -8.68 11.44 -0.67
N SER A 251 -9.27 12.51 -0.12
CA SER A 251 -10.39 13.22 -0.76
C SER A 251 -9.98 14.18 -1.86
N ARG A 252 -8.73 14.69 -1.85
CA ARG A 252 -8.31 15.80 -2.72
C ARG A 252 -7.07 15.54 -3.55
N PHE A 253 -6.12 14.78 -3.03
CA PHE A 253 -4.76 14.76 -3.56
C PHE A 253 -4.21 13.35 -3.84
N ALA A 254 -4.88 12.30 -3.36
CA ALA A 254 -4.40 10.95 -3.57
C ALA A 254 -4.29 10.61 -5.07
N LEU A 255 -3.25 9.90 -5.41
CA LEU A 255 -3.15 9.19 -6.68
C LEU A 255 -4.34 8.23 -6.83
N SER A 256 -4.65 7.82 -8.07
CA SER A 256 -5.65 6.76 -8.30
C SER A 256 -5.42 5.57 -7.33
N PRO A 257 -6.49 5.09 -6.66
CA PRO A 257 -6.37 4.05 -5.64
C PRO A 257 -5.59 2.82 -6.11
N GLN A 258 -5.78 2.41 -7.36
CA GLN A 258 -5.12 1.24 -7.92
C GLN A 258 -3.59 1.35 -7.92
N TRP A 259 -3.03 2.55 -8.05
CA TRP A 259 -1.60 2.79 -8.02
C TRP A 259 -1.03 2.98 -6.61
N LEU A 260 -1.84 3.44 -5.65
CA LEU A 260 -1.38 3.86 -4.34
C LEU A 260 -1.18 2.66 -3.39
N ILE A 261 -0.16 1.86 -3.65
CA ILE A 261 0.11 0.60 -2.96
C ILE A 261 1.19 0.69 -1.87
N TYR A 262 1.92 1.80 -1.80
CA TYR A 262 3.03 1.98 -0.88
C TYR A 262 3.34 3.45 -0.65
N LEU A 263 3.70 3.78 0.58
CA LEU A 263 4.33 5.06 0.93
C LEU A 263 5.62 4.79 1.70
N PRO A 264 6.71 5.49 1.34
CA PRO A 264 7.99 5.29 1.97
C PRO A 264 8.04 5.90 3.37
N PRO A 265 8.77 5.27 4.30
CA PRO A 265 8.89 5.77 5.66
C PRO A 265 9.69 7.07 5.71
N THR A 266 9.43 7.86 6.75
CA THR A 266 10.30 8.94 7.15
C THR A 266 11.66 8.40 7.63
N MET A 267 12.67 9.25 7.63
CA MET A 267 14.01 8.89 8.08
C MET A 267 14.43 9.79 9.25
N SER A 268 14.91 9.17 10.33
CA SER A 268 15.46 9.90 11.47
C SER A 268 16.86 10.44 11.12
N PRO A 269 17.24 11.62 11.61
CA PRO A 269 18.65 11.99 11.63
C PRO A 269 19.44 11.14 12.63
N SER A 270 20.79 11.16 12.48
CA SER A 270 21.71 10.65 13.50
C SER A 270 21.54 11.38 14.84
N GLU A 271 22.18 10.88 15.88
CA GLU A 271 22.40 11.65 17.10
C GLU A 271 23.12 12.97 16.77
N THR A 272 23.01 13.92 17.68
CA THR A 272 23.72 15.18 17.53
C THR A 272 25.17 15.03 17.93
N SER A 273 26.06 15.60 17.11
CA SER A 273 27.51 15.51 17.36
C SER A 273 27.94 16.37 18.55
N SER A 274 28.80 15.82 19.37
CA SER A 274 29.50 16.55 20.42
C SER A 274 30.67 17.38 19.88
N GLN A 275 31.10 17.18 18.64
CA GLN A 275 32.22 17.90 18.04
C GLN A 275 31.87 19.37 17.82
N HIS A 276 32.81 20.24 18.13
CA HIS A 276 32.62 21.69 17.99
C HIS A 276 32.30 22.08 16.54
N GLY A 277 31.28 22.90 16.35
CA GLY A 277 30.86 23.41 15.03
C GLY A 277 29.98 22.47 14.21
N TRP A 278 29.75 21.23 14.64
CA TRP A 278 28.95 20.25 13.91
C TRP A 278 27.64 19.92 14.63
N LEU A 279 26.56 19.74 13.87
CA LEU A 279 25.28 19.22 14.39
C LEU A 279 25.16 17.73 14.15
N GLU A 280 25.56 17.25 13.00
CA GLU A 280 25.50 15.84 12.58
C GLU A 280 26.85 15.41 12.02
N ARG A 281 27.26 14.17 12.34
CA ARG A 281 28.45 13.54 11.81
C ARG A 281 28.26 12.05 11.62
N PRO A 282 28.98 11.41 10.67
CA PRO A 282 28.84 9.96 10.42
C PRO A 282 29.16 9.10 11.63
N GLU A 283 30.11 9.51 12.46
CA GLU A 283 30.55 8.78 13.64
C GLU A 283 29.40 8.55 14.63
N ASP A 284 28.46 9.49 14.75
CA ASP A 284 27.29 9.37 15.62
C ASP A 284 26.28 8.33 15.07
N ALA A 285 26.15 8.22 13.76
CA ALA A 285 25.37 7.18 13.12
C ALA A 285 26.04 5.79 13.26
N PHE A 286 27.38 5.72 13.12
CA PHE A 286 28.14 4.49 13.31
C PHE A 286 28.04 4.01 14.77
N ALA A 287 28.13 4.91 15.73
CA ALA A 287 27.94 4.60 17.15
C ALA A 287 26.55 4.01 17.43
N TYR A 288 25.50 4.64 16.87
CA TYR A 288 24.13 4.13 17.00
C TYR A 288 23.98 2.68 16.53
N PHE A 289 24.55 2.34 15.37
CA PHE A 289 24.45 0.99 14.82
C PHE A 289 25.36 0.00 15.57
N ARG A 290 26.56 0.40 15.97
CA ARG A 290 27.49 -0.42 16.76
C ARG A 290 26.90 -0.82 18.12
N GLU A 291 26.22 0.11 18.81
CA GLU A 291 25.53 -0.14 20.07
C GLU A 291 24.35 -1.13 19.95
N ARG A 292 23.98 -1.50 18.74
CA ARG A 292 22.89 -2.43 18.42
C ARG A 292 23.37 -3.66 17.67
N ASP A 293 24.66 -3.96 17.80
CA ASP A 293 25.32 -5.14 17.23
C ASP A 293 25.22 -5.25 15.70
N VAL A 294 25.07 -4.13 15.00
CA VAL A 294 25.18 -4.09 13.55
C VAL A 294 26.65 -4.05 13.18
N ALA A 295 27.15 -5.12 12.56
CA ALA A 295 28.55 -5.22 12.18
C ALA A 295 28.89 -4.37 10.95
N GLN A 296 27.99 -4.31 9.97
CA GLN A 296 28.23 -3.68 8.68
C GLN A 296 27.11 -2.72 8.30
N VAL A 297 27.48 -1.58 7.75
CA VAL A 297 26.52 -0.59 7.22
C VAL A 297 26.86 -0.24 5.76
N VAL A 298 25.83 0.17 5.02
CA VAL A 298 25.96 0.78 3.70
C VAL A 298 25.77 2.28 3.85
N CYS A 299 26.79 3.05 3.46
CA CYS A 299 26.74 4.49 3.39
C CYS A 299 26.43 4.90 1.95
N GLU A 300 25.35 5.61 1.72
CA GLU A 300 24.90 6.07 0.41
C GLU A 300 24.93 7.58 0.34
N GLU A 301 25.35 8.14 -0.80
CA GLU A 301 25.17 9.56 -1.07
C GLU A 301 23.68 9.91 -0.98
N LYS A 302 23.39 10.95 -0.21
CA LYS A 302 22.04 11.47 -0.13
C LYS A 302 21.83 12.53 -1.21
N HIS A 303 21.02 12.20 -2.21
CA HIS A 303 20.63 13.15 -3.24
C HIS A 303 19.64 14.18 -2.73
N MET A 304 19.77 15.41 -3.18
CA MET A 304 18.81 16.44 -2.92
C MET A 304 17.88 16.64 -4.12
N GLY A 305 16.75 15.99 -4.03
CA GLY A 305 15.66 16.06 -4.98
C GLY A 305 14.33 15.98 -4.26
N SER A 306 13.45 15.17 -4.79
CA SER A 306 12.18 14.82 -4.15
C SER A 306 11.98 13.31 -4.22
N ARG A 307 11.74 12.68 -3.07
CA ARG A 307 11.52 11.24 -3.00
C ARG A 307 10.29 10.84 -3.79
N ALA A 308 10.47 9.84 -4.63
CA ALA A 308 9.46 9.30 -5.52
C ALA A 308 9.35 7.79 -5.39
N VAL A 309 8.12 7.29 -5.39
CA VAL A 309 7.83 5.89 -5.62
C VAL A 309 7.39 5.74 -7.07
N ILE A 310 7.94 4.76 -7.76
CA ILE A 310 7.72 4.55 -9.19
C ILE A 310 7.18 3.14 -9.40
N ALA A 311 5.90 3.02 -9.74
CA ALA A 311 5.35 1.79 -10.28
C ALA A 311 5.55 1.80 -11.79
N LEU A 312 6.39 0.91 -12.28
CA LEU A 312 6.76 0.80 -13.68
C LEU A 312 6.24 -0.52 -14.24
N CYS A 313 5.36 -0.47 -15.25
CA CYS A 313 4.89 -1.64 -15.98
C CYS A 313 5.57 -1.72 -17.34
N ARG A 314 5.80 -2.95 -17.79
CA ARG A 314 6.40 -3.21 -19.10
C ARG A 314 5.55 -2.65 -20.25
N ASN A 315 4.23 -2.69 -20.10
CA ASN A 315 3.25 -2.15 -21.04
C ASN A 315 1.90 -1.92 -20.35
N ALA A 316 0.95 -1.32 -21.06
CA ALA A 316 -0.39 -1.05 -20.54
C ALA A 316 -1.19 -2.33 -20.20
N GLN A 317 -0.92 -3.45 -20.88
CA GLN A 317 -1.57 -4.74 -20.55
C GLN A 317 -1.14 -5.23 -19.17
N ALA A 318 0.15 -5.12 -18.82
CA ALA A 318 0.66 -5.46 -17.50
C ALA A 318 0.03 -4.56 -16.42
N ALA A 319 -0.11 -3.25 -16.69
CA ALA A 319 -0.76 -2.31 -15.80
C ALA A 319 -2.24 -2.68 -15.56
N ARG A 320 -2.99 -2.94 -16.62
CA ARG A 320 -4.40 -3.40 -16.52
C ARG A 320 -4.52 -4.70 -15.73
N SER A 321 -3.70 -5.69 -16.07
CA SER A 321 -3.78 -7.02 -15.45
C SER A 321 -3.42 -7.01 -13.96
N ARG A 322 -2.42 -6.21 -13.57
CA ARG A 322 -1.89 -6.24 -12.19
C ARG A 322 -2.52 -5.21 -11.28
N PHE A 323 -2.78 -4.01 -11.80
CA PHE A 323 -3.28 -2.88 -11.01
C PHE A 323 -4.76 -2.58 -11.25
N GLY A 324 -5.39 -3.20 -12.25
CA GLY A 324 -6.81 -2.98 -12.54
C GLY A 324 -7.12 -1.60 -13.15
N VAL A 325 -6.11 -0.85 -13.61
CA VAL A 325 -6.29 0.48 -14.19
C VAL A 325 -6.98 0.41 -15.54
N PRO A 326 -7.95 1.29 -15.84
CA PRO A 326 -8.77 1.16 -17.05
C PRO A 326 -8.12 1.73 -18.32
N GLY A 327 -7.10 2.55 -18.19
CA GLY A 327 -6.49 3.32 -19.27
C GLY A 327 -5.32 2.62 -19.97
N ASP A 328 -4.58 3.41 -20.74
CA ASP A 328 -3.34 2.99 -21.41
C ASP A 328 -2.08 3.40 -20.61
N GLU A 329 -2.27 3.75 -19.35
CA GLU A 329 -1.20 4.06 -18.43
C GLU A 329 -0.22 2.88 -18.30
N THR A 330 1.06 3.17 -18.28
CA THR A 330 2.11 2.16 -18.17
C THR A 330 2.85 2.21 -16.83
N GLY A 331 2.31 2.98 -15.89
CA GLY A 331 2.85 3.13 -14.54
C GLY A 331 2.36 4.40 -13.87
N ALA A 332 2.92 4.67 -12.71
CA ALA A 332 2.64 5.89 -11.95
C ALA A 332 3.86 6.31 -11.12
N ILE A 333 3.99 7.60 -10.89
CA ILE A 333 5.03 8.19 -10.04
C ILE A 333 4.37 9.06 -8.99
N TRP A 334 4.67 8.82 -7.72
CA TRP A 334 4.09 9.59 -6.63
C TRP A 334 5.10 9.95 -5.54
N THR A 335 4.76 11.01 -4.81
CA THR A 335 5.56 11.52 -3.70
C THR A 335 5.37 10.68 -2.44
N ARG A 336 6.20 10.92 -1.42
CA ARG A 336 6.06 10.29 -0.09
C ARG A 336 4.67 10.47 0.54
N THR A 337 3.93 11.51 0.15
CA THR A 337 2.59 11.80 0.66
C THR A 337 1.46 11.29 -0.25
N GLY A 338 1.75 10.40 -1.20
CA GLY A 338 0.74 9.79 -2.06
C GLY A 338 0.14 10.68 -3.14
N ARG A 339 0.75 11.83 -3.41
CA ARG A 339 0.34 12.75 -4.49
C ARG A 339 1.08 12.42 -5.77
N SER A 340 0.47 12.62 -6.92
CA SER A 340 1.17 12.53 -8.20
C SER A 340 2.44 13.37 -8.17
N PHE A 341 3.54 12.82 -8.70
CA PHE A 341 4.81 13.52 -8.69
C PHE A 341 4.78 14.73 -9.64
N PHE A 342 4.30 14.55 -10.85
CA PHE A 342 4.07 15.63 -11.81
C PHE A 342 2.57 15.92 -11.91
N ASN A 343 2.23 17.17 -12.21
CA ASN A 343 0.87 17.57 -12.57
C ASN A 343 0.58 17.33 -14.07
N ASP A 344 1.63 17.03 -14.84
CA ASP A 344 1.60 16.74 -16.27
C ASP A 344 1.74 15.23 -16.51
N SER A 345 0.72 14.65 -17.12
CA SER A 345 0.70 13.22 -17.46
C SER A 345 1.72 12.87 -18.57
N ALA A 346 1.99 13.79 -19.50
CA ALA A 346 2.97 13.58 -20.55
C ALA A 346 4.38 13.48 -19.97
N MET A 347 4.76 14.36 -19.05
CA MET A 347 6.03 14.30 -18.33
C MET A 347 6.19 12.98 -17.55
N THR A 348 5.10 12.52 -16.93
CA THR A 348 5.09 11.23 -16.21
C THR A 348 5.36 10.07 -17.16
N GLU A 349 4.63 10.01 -18.29
CA GLU A 349 4.77 8.91 -19.24
C GLU A 349 6.13 8.92 -19.95
N ASP A 350 6.66 10.10 -20.28
CA ASP A 350 8.00 10.24 -20.87
C ASP A 350 9.09 9.73 -19.91
N LEU A 351 9.00 10.06 -18.62
CA LEU A 351 9.94 9.54 -17.62
C LEU A 351 9.81 8.02 -17.48
N LEU A 352 8.59 7.49 -17.41
CA LEU A 352 8.35 6.05 -17.36
C LEU A 352 8.88 5.33 -18.61
N ALA A 353 8.72 5.92 -19.78
CA ALA A 353 9.25 5.36 -21.04
C ALA A 353 10.78 5.26 -21.04
N ARG A 354 11.46 6.28 -20.52
CA ARG A 354 12.93 6.25 -20.38
C ARG A 354 13.37 5.23 -19.33
N LEU A 355 12.70 5.14 -18.21
CA LEU A 355 13.00 4.13 -17.19
C LEU A 355 12.78 2.70 -17.72
N ARG A 356 11.74 2.46 -18.53
CA ARG A 356 11.55 1.15 -19.20
C ARG A 356 12.75 0.80 -20.08
N THR A 357 13.27 1.76 -20.82
CA THR A 357 14.45 1.55 -21.67
C THR A 357 15.68 1.11 -20.85
N GLU A 358 15.87 1.66 -19.65
CA GLU A 358 16.95 1.25 -18.76
C GLU A 358 16.72 -0.13 -18.15
N VAL A 359 15.48 -0.45 -17.77
CA VAL A 359 15.09 -1.77 -17.26
C VAL A 359 15.21 -2.85 -18.34
N ASP A 360 14.83 -2.55 -19.60
CA ASP A 360 15.02 -3.44 -20.75
C ASP A 360 16.52 -3.71 -20.99
N ALA A 361 17.33 -2.66 -20.97
CA ALA A 361 18.77 -2.75 -21.21
C ALA A 361 19.50 -3.54 -20.10
N ALA A 362 19.01 -3.50 -18.87
CA ALA A 362 19.52 -4.27 -17.74
C ALA A 362 18.97 -5.71 -17.68
N ASP A 363 18.10 -6.12 -18.64
CA ASP A 363 17.41 -7.44 -18.71
C ASP A 363 16.61 -7.79 -17.44
N LEU A 364 16.12 -6.77 -16.70
CA LEU A 364 15.49 -7.00 -15.40
C LEU A 364 14.11 -7.65 -15.50
N TRP A 365 13.34 -7.41 -16.57
CA TRP A 365 12.04 -8.07 -16.75
C TRP A 365 12.17 -9.60 -16.75
N LYS A 366 13.19 -10.09 -17.44
CA LYS A 366 13.46 -11.52 -17.55
C LYS A 366 14.09 -12.06 -16.27
N GLU A 367 15.09 -11.38 -15.72
CA GLU A 367 15.78 -11.80 -14.50
C GLU A 367 14.81 -11.92 -13.32
N LEU A 368 13.92 -10.93 -13.15
CA LEU A 368 12.96 -10.91 -12.06
C LEU A 368 11.65 -11.65 -12.37
N ASN A 369 11.52 -12.18 -13.60
CA ASN A 369 10.30 -12.83 -14.11
C ASN A 369 9.04 -12.00 -13.80
N SER A 370 9.07 -10.71 -14.17
CA SER A 370 8.02 -9.76 -13.82
C SER A 370 7.78 -8.78 -14.96
N ASP A 371 6.51 -8.41 -15.18
CA ASP A 371 6.12 -7.36 -16.11
C ASP A 371 5.86 -6.01 -15.41
N TRP A 372 6.17 -5.92 -14.12
CA TRP A 372 6.09 -4.67 -13.35
C TRP A 372 7.14 -4.63 -12.24
N LEU A 373 7.58 -3.44 -11.88
CA LEU A 373 8.53 -3.16 -10.81
C LEU A 373 8.04 -2.00 -9.97
N LEU A 374 8.34 -2.01 -8.67
CA LEU A 374 8.15 -0.89 -7.77
C LEU A 374 9.50 -0.41 -7.26
N LEU A 375 9.87 0.81 -7.63
CA LEU A 375 11.13 1.43 -7.24
C LEU A 375 10.91 2.53 -6.21
N ASP A 376 11.84 2.66 -5.27
CA ASP A 376 11.98 3.82 -4.38
C ASP A 376 13.19 4.62 -4.85
N ALA A 377 12.99 5.88 -5.19
CA ALA A 377 13.98 6.71 -5.88
C ALA A 377 13.94 8.16 -5.40
N GLU A 378 14.99 8.90 -5.74
CA GLU A 378 15.00 10.36 -5.67
C GLU A 378 14.94 10.92 -7.10
N ILE A 379 14.07 11.89 -7.36
CA ILE A 379 14.01 12.61 -8.64
C ILE A 379 14.55 14.01 -8.44
N MET A 380 15.54 14.37 -9.26
CA MET A 380 16.23 15.65 -9.30
C MET A 380 15.91 16.39 -10.59
N PRO A 381 15.97 17.75 -10.58
CA PRO A 381 16.41 18.64 -9.50
C PRO A 381 15.36 18.82 -8.41
N TRP A 382 15.79 19.39 -7.28
CA TRP A 382 14.84 19.78 -6.22
C TRP A 382 13.81 20.80 -6.73
N SER A 383 14.21 21.70 -7.64
CA SER A 383 13.32 22.67 -8.28
C SER A 383 12.16 22.04 -9.07
N ALA A 384 12.28 20.80 -9.54
CA ALA A 384 11.21 20.10 -10.27
C ALA A 384 9.90 20.00 -9.45
N LYS A 385 10.00 19.97 -8.11
CA LYS A 385 8.87 19.91 -7.19
C LYS A 385 8.78 21.15 -6.27
N ALA A 386 9.91 21.70 -5.89
CA ALA A 386 10.00 22.79 -4.90
C ALA A 386 10.22 24.19 -5.54
N GLY A 387 10.06 24.34 -6.86
CA GLY A 387 10.30 25.61 -7.56
C GLY A 387 9.59 26.81 -6.93
N SER A 388 8.27 26.70 -6.71
CA SER A 388 7.47 27.77 -6.08
C SER A 388 7.91 28.06 -4.63
N LEU A 389 8.34 27.05 -3.89
CA LEU A 389 8.86 27.21 -2.53
C LEU A 389 10.20 27.98 -2.55
N ILE A 390 11.07 27.64 -3.48
CA ILE A 390 12.36 28.32 -3.65
C ILE A 390 12.15 29.79 -3.99
N GLU A 391 11.27 30.08 -4.95
CA GLU A 391 10.96 31.43 -5.40
C GLU A 391 10.26 32.27 -4.33
N SER A 392 9.35 31.68 -3.56
CA SER A 392 8.55 32.42 -2.58
C SER A 392 9.18 32.57 -1.20
N GLN A 393 10.08 31.65 -0.81
CA GLN A 393 10.66 31.62 0.53
C GLN A 393 12.19 31.71 0.55
N TYR A 394 12.91 30.86 -0.16
CA TYR A 394 14.36 30.78 -0.05
C TYR A 394 15.08 31.96 -0.74
N ALA A 395 14.73 32.25 -1.98
CA ALA A 395 15.36 33.32 -2.74
C ALA A 395 15.11 34.72 -2.12
N PRO A 396 13.87 35.08 -1.69
CA PRO A 396 13.63 36.36 -1.01
C PRO A 396 14.42 36.54 0.28
N VAL A 397 14.58 35.49 1.10
CA VAL A 397 15.40 35.54 2.31
C VAL A 397 16.86 35.81 1.98
N ALA A 398 17.40 35.11 0.99
CA ALA A 398 18.79 35.32 0.55
C ALA A 398 19.04 36.75 0.06
N ILE A 399 18.17 37.26 -0.83
CA ILE A 399 18.30 38.59 -1.45
C ILE A 399 18.13 39.69 -0.41
N SER A 400 17.07 39.61 0.44
CA SER A 400 16.80 40.64 1.45
C SER A 400 17.86 40.67 2.54
N SER A 401 18.39 39.51 2.97
CA SER A 401 19.48 39.46 3.94
C SER A 401 20.76 40.09 3.38
N ALA A 402 21.14 39.79 2.15
CA ALA A 402 22.32 40.36 1.53
C ALA A 402 22.24 41.90 1.43
N ALA A 403 21.09 42.41 0.97
CA ALA A 403 20.84 43.84 0.88
C ALA A 403 20.85 44.53 2.26
N GLY A 404 20.19 43.94 3.26
CA GLY A 404 20.10 44.44 4.63
C GLY A 404 21.46 44.51 5.31
N PHE A 405 22.27 43.46 5.22
CA PHE A 405 23.63 43.43 5.79
C PHE A 405 24.57 44.42 5.09
N LYS A 406 24.49 44.54 3.77
CA LYS A 406 25.26 45.54 3.03
C LYS A 406 24.97 46.95 3.53
N ALA A 407 23.69 47.34 3.59
CA ALA A 407 23.28 48.65 4.05
C ALA A 407 23.68 48.92 5.52
N SER A 408 23.55 47.90 6.39
CA SER A 408 23.92 48.01 7.81
C SER A 408 25.42 48.18 8.00
N ASN A 409 26.22 47.41 7.31
CA ASN A 409 27.70 47.50 7.36
C ASN A 409 28.19 48.86 6.85
N GLU A 410 27.61 49.40 5.76
CA GLU A 410 27.91 50.72 5.27
C GLU A 410 27.55 51.84 6.29
N ALA A 411 26.40 51.70 6.96
CA ALA A 411 25.96 52.63 7.99
C ALA A 411 26.90 52.62 9.22
N LEU A 412 27.30 51.42 9.67
CA LEU A 412 28.21 51.24 10.78
C LEU A 412 29.62 51.78 10.45
N ALA A 413 30.13 51.50 9.25
CA ALA A 413 31.40 52.03 8.80
C ALA A 413 31.43 53.57 8.85
N ARG A 414 30.34 54.22 8.39
CA ARG A 414 30.16 55.71 8.49
C ARG A 414 30.08 56.19 9.93
N ALA A 415 29.41 55.46 10.84
CA ALA A 415 29.32 55.81 12.25
C ALA A 415 30.66 55.70 12.95
N MET A 416 31.41 54.63 12.70
CA MET A 416 32.74 54.39 13.25
C MET A 416 33.74 55.46 12.76
N ALA A 417 33.67 55.86 11.50
CA ALA A 417 34.48 56.94 10.93
C ALA A 417 34.23 58.31 11.61
N ARG A 418 33.08 58.47 12.27
CA ARG A 418 32.72 59.64 13.07
C ARG A 418 33.04 59.47 14.56
N GLY A 419 33.75 58.43 14.95
CA GLY A 419 34.16 58.18 16.32
C GLY A 419 33.13 57.49 17.21
N VAL A 420 32.05 56.91 16.62
CA VAL A 420 31.08 56.13 17.39
C VAL A 420 31.70 54.72 17.67
N ASP A 421 31.67 54.33 18.93
CA ASP A 421 32.10 52.98 19.30
C ASP A 421 31.05 51.95 18.91
N ALA A 422 31.23 51.36 17.73
CA ALA A 422 30.37 50.34 17.16
C ALA A 422 31.13 49.06 16.71
N ALA A 423 32.41 48.95 17.12
CA ALA A 423 33.27 47.83 16.67
C ALA A 423 32.66 46.45 16.99
N GLY A 424 32.13 46.23 18.21
CA GLY A 424 31.53 44.97 18.58
C GLY A 424 30.22 44.65 17.84
N LEU A 425 29.45 45.68 17.47
CA LEU A 425 28.23 45.48 16.64
C LEU A 425 28.64 45.18 15.19
N ASN A 426 29.64 45.88 14.65
CA ASN A 426 30.12 45.65 13.30
C ASN A 426 30.64 44.23 13.13
N ALA A 427 31.48 43.74 14.05
CA ALA A 427 31.98 42.38 14.01
C ALA A 427 30.85 41.32 14.02
N ARG A 428 29.81 41.52 14.83
CA ARG A 428 28.63 40.63 14.86
C ARG A 428 27.87 40.65 13.53
N LEU A 429 27.66 41.83 12.93
CA LEU A 429 26.95 41.94 11.66
C LEU A 429 27.78 41.38 10.48
N GLU A 430 29.09 41.51 10.51
CA GLU A 430 30.00 40.90 9.52
C GLU A 430 29.89 39.36 9.60
N ASP A 431 29.95 38.74 10.79
CA ASP A 431 29.76 37.29 10.96
C ASP A 431 28.38 36.84 10.44
N ARG A 432 27.32 37.54 10.74
CA ARG A 432 25.97 37.27 10.24
C ARG A 432 25.89 37.44 8.71
N ALA A 433 26.54 38.44 8.15
CA ALA A 433 26.58 38.63 6.71
C ALA A 433 27.30 37.48 5.98
N VAL A 434 28.39 36.95 6.55
CA VAL A 434 29.07 35.76 6.02
C VAL A 434 28.14 34.54 6.03
N ARG A 435 27.39 34.32 7.11
CA ARG A 435 26.43 33.20 7.21
C ARG A 435 25.29 33.34 6.21
N ALA A 436 24.77 34.56 6.04
CA ALA A 436 23.72 34.85 5.04
C ALA A 436 24.21 34.63 3.60
N ALA A 437 25.47 34.99 3.31
CA ALA A 437 26.07 34.72 2.01
C ALA A 437 26.18 33.22 1.71
N LYS A 438 26.58 32.41 2.70
CA LYS A 438 26.59 30.95 2.58
C LYS A 438 25.18 30.39 2.31
N TYR A 439 24.15 30.92 2.97
CA TYR A 439 22.77 30.50 2.73
C TYR A 439 22.32 30.77 1.29
N ALA A 440 22.71 31.92 0.74
CA ALA A 440 22.35 32.30 -0.63
C ALA A 440 22.91 31.34 -1.69
N THR A 441 24.01 30.65 -1.39
CA THR A 441 24.65 29.71 -2.30
C THR A 441 24.36 28.24 -1.98
N ALA A 442 23.88 27.93 -0.79
CA ALA A 442 23.71 26.57 -0.29
C ALA A 442 22.76 25.72 -1.13
N TRP A 443 21.67 26.28 -1.66
CA TRP A 443 20.68 25.57 -2.44
C TRP A 443 20.92 25.61 -3.96
N ALA A 444 21.80 26.45 -4.45
CA ALA A 444 22.07 26.63 -5.88
C ALA A 444 22.46 25.34 -6.61
N PRO A 445 23.26 24.42 -6.04
CA PRO A 445 23.63 23.16 -6.71
C PRO A 445 22.46 22.22 -6.99
N TYR A 446 21.33 22.40 -6.35
CA TYR A 446 20.17 21.50 -6.41
C TYR A 446 19.02 22.05 -7.26
N VAL A 447 19.24 23.19 -7.90
CA VAL A 447 18.21 23.94 -8.64
C VAL A 447 18.70 24.23 -10.04
N TRP A 448 17.98 23.68 -11.02
CA TRP A 448 18.16 24.03 -12.43
C TRP A 448 16.82 24.01 -13.15
N PRO A 449 16.68 24.69 -14.31
CA PRO A 449 15.47 24.69 -15.11
C PRO A 449 15.10 23.28 -15.57
N VAL A 450 13.80 22.98 -15.58
CA VAL A 450 13.25 21.74 -16.13
C VAL A 450 12.27 22.13 -17.24
N SER A 451 12.67 21.88 -18.48
CA SER A 451 11.87 22.13 -19.68
C SER A 451 11.28 20.84 -20.26
N GLY A 452 11.92 19.71 -19.97
CA GLY A 452 11.53 18.39 -20.43
C GLY A 452 12.13 17.28 -19.55
N VAL A 453 11.83 16.05 -19.90
CA VAL A 453 12.30 14.86 -19.16
C VAL A 453 13.83 14.69 -19.22
N GLU A 454 14.49 15.26 -20.22
CA GLU A 454 15.94 15.26 -20.39
C GLU A 454 16.67 16.03 -19.28
N ASP A 455 15.99 16.99 -18.66
CA ASP A 455 16.52 17.78 -17.56
C ASP A 455 16.38 17.06 -16.20
N LEU A 456 15.63 15.95 -16.16
CA LEU A 456 15.42 15.18 -14.96
C LEU A 456 16.53 14.13 -14.78
N LYS A 457 16.79 13.79 -13.51
CA LYS A 457 17.59 12.65 -13.09
C LYS A 457 16.82 11.85 -12.06
N ALA A 458 16.80 10.52 -12.21
CA ALA A 458 16.22 9.59 -11.25
C ALA A 458 17.32 8.75 -10.64
N ALA A 459 17.40 8.72 -9.31
CA ALA A 459 18.36 7.90 -8.57
C ALA A 459 17.59 6.84 -7.75
N PRO A 460 17.34 5.65 -8.31
CA PRO A 460 16.75 4.55 -7.55
C PRO A 460 17.75 4.05 -6.50
N PHE A 461 17.22 3.68 -5.33
CA PHE A 461 18.02 3.09 -4.26
C PHE A 461 17.38 1.82 -3.68
N HIS A 462 16.13 1.51 -4.03
CA HIS A 462 15.53 0.20 -3.73
C HIS A 462 14.64 -0.26 -4.87
N LEU A 463 14.74 -1.55 -5.19
CA LEU A 463 13.66 -2.31 -5.80
C LEU A 463 12.82 -2.90 -4.66
N LEU A 464 11.57 -2.44 -4.51
CA LEU A 464 10.73 -2.82 -3.38
C LEU A 464 9.92 -4.09 -3.64
N ALA A 465 9.32 -4.20 -4.82
CA ALA A 465 8.45 -5.31 -5.19
C ALA A 465 8.43 -5.56 -6.70
N SER A 466 8.07 -6.78 -7.06
CA SER A 466 7.78 -7.24 -8.42
C SER A 466 6.70 -8.33 -8.38
N GLU A 467 6.38 -8.99 -9.50
CA GLU A 467 5.36 -10.03 -9.51
C GLU A 467 5.70 -11.16 -8.52
N GLY A 468 4.77 -11.42 -7.61
CA GLY A 468 4.87 -12.50 -6.62
C GLY A 468 5.91 -12.30 -5.52
N ARG A 469 6.63 -11.17 -5.46
CA ARG A 469 7.73 -10.99 -4.50
C ARG A 469 7.90 -9.56 -3.99
N VAL A 470 8.17 -9.43 -2.70
CA VAL A 470 8.78 -8.25 -2.07
C VAL A 470 10.26 -8.52 -1.85
N TRP A 471 11.12 -7.51 -2.05
CA TRP A 471 12.58 -7.67 -2.08
C TRP A 471 13.27 -7.24 -0.77
N PHE A 472 12.55 -7.31 0.33
CA PHE A 472 13.04 -6.94 1.66
C PHE A 472 13.96 -8.00 2.30
N ASP A 473 14.09 -9.14 1.68
CA ASP A 473 15.02 -10.23 2.01
C ASP A 473 16.41 -10.06 1.36
N GLN A 474 16.54 -9.10 0.43
CA GLN A 474 17.82 -8.73 -0.17
C GLN A 474 18.50 -7.64 0.66
N ASP A 475 19.83 -7.68 0.73
CA ASP A 475 20.60 -6.66 1.46
C ASP A 475 20.75 -5.36 0.64
N HIS A 476 21.13 -4.26 1.31
CA HIS A 476 21.31 -2.98 0.64
C HIS A 476 22.41 -2.98 -0.43
N VAL A 477 23.40 -3.87 -0.33
CA VAL A 477 24.42 -4.05 -1.37
C VAL A 477 23.81 -4.56 -2.67
N TRP A 478 22.88 -5.53 -2.57
CA TRP A 478 22.13 -6.01 -3.72
C TRP A 478 21.30 -4.91 -4.37
N HIS A 479 20.57 -4.12 -3.57
CA HIS A 479 19.74 -3.01 -4.08
C HIS A 479 20.59 -1.96 -4.80
N MET A 480 21.74 -1.59 -4.22
CA MET A 480 22.64 -0.62 -4.83
C MET A 480 23.30 -1.15 -6.11
N SER A 481 23.69 -2.42 -6.14
CA SER A 481 24.22 -3.06 -7.34
C SER A 481 23.20 -3.11 -8.49
N LEU A 482 21.90 -3.29 -8.16
CA LEU A 482 20.81 -3.21 -9.14
C LEU A 482 20.64 -1.77 -9.65
N ALA A 483 20.70 -0.78 -8.77
CA ALA A 483 20.63 0.64 -9.14
C ALA A 483 21.80 1.05 -10.04
N ASP A 484 23.01 0.56 -9.77
CA ASP A 484 24.19 0.78 -10.62
C ASP A 484 24.00 0.20 -12.03
N ARG A 485 23.38 -0.99 -12.13
CA ARG A 485 23.06 -1.60 -13.44
C ARG A 485 22.04 -0.76 -14.22
N LEU A 486 21.02 -0.22 -13.56
CA LEU A 486 20.05 0.68 -14.18
C LEU A 486 20.69 1.98 -14.67
N ALA A 487 21.71 2.47 -13.96
CA ALA A 487 22.42 3.70 -14.31
C ALA A 487 23.53 3.49 -15.36
N ALA A 488 23.86 2.25 -15.73
CA ALA A 488 25.06 1.92 -16.53
C ALA A 488 25.11 2.59 -17.91
N ARG A 489 23.95 2.95 -18.49
CA ARG A 489 23.86 3.60 -19.81
C ARG A 489 24.00 5.12 -19.77
N GLY A 490 23.94 5.73 -18.59
CA GLY A 490 24.00 7.19 -18.44
C GLY A 490 22.78 7.95 -19.00
N GLY A 491 21.61 7.29 -19.02
CA GLY A 491 20.34 7.90 -19.43
C GLY A 491 19.71 8.80 -18.36
N VAL A 492 18.42 8.64 -18.12
CA VAL A 492 17.71 9.37 -17.07
C VAL A 492 18.07 8.89 -15.67
N VAL A 493 18.51 7.64 -15.54
CA VAL A 493 18.97 7.07 -14.27
C VAL A 493 20.40 7.53 -13.98
N THR A 494 20.59 8.09 -12.80
CA THR A 494 21.91 8.49 -12.29
C THR A 494 22.34 7.54 -11.16
N PRO A 495 23.62 7.15 -11.12
CA PRO A 495 24.12 6.30 -10.05
C PRO A 495 24.15 7.06 -8.72
N THR A 496 23.89 6.34 -7.63
CA THR A 496 24.14 6.80 -6.27
C THR A 496 25.48 6.26 -5.82
N ARG A 497 26.40 7.14 -5.42
CA ARG A 497 27.67 6.69 -4.85
C ARG A 497 27.42 6.02 -3.50
N TRP A 498 28.04 4.89 -3.27
CA TRP A 498 27.86 4.14 -2.02
C TRP A 498 29.12 3.36 -1.63
N ARG A 499 29.21 2.98 -0.37
CA ARG A 499 30.25 2.10 0.15
C ARG A 499 29.73 1.28 1.34
N MET A 500 30.22 0.06 1.45
CA MET A 500 30.04 -0.77 2.63
C MET A 500 31.14 -0.43 3.64
N VAL A 501 30.76 -0.35 4.92
CA VAL A 501 31.66 -0.02 6.02
C VAL A 501 31.50 -1.09 7.11
N ASP A 502 32.61 -1.74 7.46
CA ASP A 502 32.70 -2.58 8.64
C ASP A 502 32.90 -1.70 9.88
N LEU A 503 31.97 -1.74 10.82
CA LEU A 503 31.99 -0.86 11.99
C LEU A 503 33.07 -1.25 13.02
N ALA A 504 33.66 -2.44 12.92
CA ALA A 504 34.81 -2.85 13.74
C ALA A 504 36.15 -2.35 13.15
N ASP A 505 36.17 -1.99 11.87
CA ASP A 505 37.36 -1.44 11.20
C ASP A 505 37.40 0.09 11.32
N GLY A 506 38.26 0.59 12.19
CA GLY A 506 38.45 2.02 12.40
C GLY A 506 38.95 2.76 11.14
N SER A 507 39.73 2.10 10.26
CA SER A 507 40.21 2.71 9.00
C SER A 507 39.03 2.88 8.02
N ALA A 508 38.20 1.86 7.83
CA ALA A 508 37.02 1.93 6.99
C ALA A 508 36.03 3.01 7.47
N CYS A 509 35.85 3.13 8.79
CA CYS A 509 35.04 4.20 9.37
C CYS A 509 35.62 5.59 9.07
N ALA A 510 36.95 5.78 9.24
CA ALA A 510 37.61 7.05 8.97
C ALA A 510 37.54 7.45 7.50
N GLU A 511 37.71 6.49 6.59
CA GLU A 511 37.55 6.70 5.15
C GLU A 511 36.14 7.13 4.76
N ALA A 512 35.12 6.54 5.41
CA ALA A 512 33.73 6.91 5.18
C ALA A 512 33.42 8.33 5.69
N VAL A 513 34.01 8.73 6.82
CA VAL A 513 33.92 10.11 7.33
C VAL A 513 34.59 11.08 6.36
N ALA A 514 35.82 10.79 5.91
CA ALA A 514 36.53 11.62 4.94
C ALA A 514 35.76 11.75 3.62
N TRP A 515 35.14 10.67 3.17
CA TRP A 515 34.28 10.71 1.99
C TRP A 515 33.06 11.62 2.21
N TRP A 516 32.40 11.55 3.37
CA TRP A 516 31.27 12.44 3.69
C TRP A 516 31.72 13.90 3.75
N GLU A 517 32.90 14.19 4.33
CA GLU A 517 33.46 15.54 4.38
C GLU A 517 33.75 16.09 2.97
N ALA A 518 34.32 15.26 2.10
CA ALA A 518 34.56 15.63 0.71
C ALA A 518 33.26 15.87 -0.06
N LEU A 519 32.26 14.99 0.13
CA LEU A 519 30.95 15.09 -0.48
C LEU A 519 30.24 16.39 -0.07
N THR A 520 30.13 16.66 1.23
CA THR A 520 29.46 17.84 1.76
C THR A 520 30.23 19.12 1.51
N GLY A 521 31.56 19.06 1.50
CA GLY A 521 32.45 20.16 1.12
C GLY A 521 32.34 20.59 -0.34
N SER A 522 31.97 19.66 -1.24
CA SER A 522 31.65 19.96 -2.63
C SER A 522 30.18 20.37 -2.87
N GLY A 523 29.40 20.56 -1.82
CA GLY A 523 28.01 20.98 -1.89
C GLY A 523 26.97 19.83 -1.91
N GLY A 524 27.38 18.58 -1.61
CA GLY A 524 26.45 17.46 -1.47
C GLY A 524 25.57 17.58 -0.21
N GLU A 525 24.38 16.98 -0.22
CA GLU A 525 23.46 17.02 0.91
C GLU A 525 23.99 16.30 2.15
N GLY A 526 24.68 15.20 1.96
CA GLY A 526 25.20 14.32 3.01
C GLY A 526 25.13 12.85 2.64
N MET A 527 24.96 11.98 3.63
CA MET A 527 24.80 10.55 3.41
C MET A 527 23.60 9.97 4.14
N VAL A 528 23.18 8.80 3.68
CA VAL A 528 22.27 7.90 4.40
C VAL A 528 23.09 6.70 4.85
N VAL A 529 23.01 6.37 6.13
CA VAL A 529 23.64 5.18 6.72
C VAL A 529 22.56 4.15 7.01
N LYS A 530 22.70 2.97 6.43
CA LYS A 530 21.74 1.86 6.55
C LYS A 530 22.46 0.62 7.08
N PRO A 531 21.84 -0.23 7.88
CA PRO A 531 22.38 -1.57 8.13
C PRO A 531 22.58 -2.29 6.80
N ARG A 532 23.51 -3.23 6.72
CA ARG A 532 23.65 -4.05 5.52
C ARG A 532 22.35 -4.77 5.16
N ASP A 533 21.73 -5.42 6.15
CA ASP A 533 20.45 -6.10 5.96
C ASP A 533 19.31 -5.09 5.88
N PHE A 534 18.40 -5.27 4.93
CA PHE A 534 17.25 -4.38 4.72
C PHE A 534 16.34 -4.31 5.96
N VAL A 535 16.11 -5.45 6.61
CA VAL A 535 15.38 -5.56 7.88
C VAL A 535 16.33 -6.06 8.96
N SER A 536 16.81 -5.17 9.81
CA SER A 536 17.71 -5.51 10.91
C SER A 536 16.99 -5.55 12.26
N ARG A 537 17.33 -6.54 13.09
CA ARG A 537 16.81 -6.73 14.45
C ARG A 537 17.98 -6.89 15.43
N GLY A 538 17.88 -6.20 16.54
CA GLY A 538 18.74 -6.39 17.71
C GLY A 538 17.97 -6.93 18.91
N GLU A 539 18.58 -7.03 20.06
CA GLU A 539 17.95 -7.51 21.31
C GLU A 539 16.67 -6.73 21.67
N LYS A 540 16.61 -5.45 21.38
CA LYS A 540 15.48 -4.55 21.71
C LYS A 540 14.43 -4.45 20.59
N GLY A 541 14.47 -5.29 19.57
CA GLY A 541 13.54 -5.31 18.46
C GLY A 541 14.13 -4.73 17.16
N LEU A 542 13.30 -4.08 16.32
CA LEU A 542 13.75 -3.48 15.07
C LEU A 542 14.79 -2.39 15.28
N ILE A 543 15.81 -2.37 14.42
CA ILE A 543 16.81 -1.32 14.33
C ILE A 543 16.34 -0.29 13.28
N GLN A 544 16.72 1.00 13.42
CA GLN A 544 16.37 2.02 12.41
C GLN A 544 16.81 1.55 11.01
N PRO A 545 15.90 1.53 10.02
CA PRO A 545 16.23 1.07 8.68
C PRO A 545 17.22 1.99 7.97
N ALA A 546 17.29 3.24 8.41
CA ALA A 546 18.22 4.23 7.89
C ALA A 546 18.37 5.41 8.85
N LEU A 547 19.55 6.02 8.86
CA LEU A 547 19.82 7.30 9.51
C LEU A 547 20.40 8.27 8.46
N LYS A 548 19.85 9.49 8.41
CA LYS A 548 20.42 10.57 7.59
C LYS A 548 21.49 11.33 8.37
N VAL A 549 22.60 11.62 7.70
CA VAL A 549 23.71 12.42 8.21
C VAL A 549 23.93 13.56 7.23
N ARG A 550 23.39 14.73 7.59
CA ARG A 550 23.30 15.88 6.70
C ARG A 550 24.54 16.79 6.82
N GLY A 551 24.98 17.31 5.72
CA GLY A 551 26.08 18.25 5.67
C GLY A 551 25.73 19.67 6.15
N PRO A 552 26.73 20.49 6.49
CA PRO A 552 26.51 21.79 7.10
C PRO A 552 25.73 22.76 6.21
N GLU A 553 25.96 22.76 4.90
CA GLU A 553 25.27 23.68 4.00
C GLU A 553 23.80 23.25 3.75
N TYR A 554 23.54 21.94 3.73
CA TYR A 554 22.16 21.45 3.71
C TYR A 554 21.40 21.78 5.01
N LEU A 555 22.07 21.61 6.16
CA LEU A 555 21.47 22.01 7.45
C LEU A 555 21.18 23.53 7.49
N ARG A 556 21.98 24.34 6.81
CA ARG A 556 21.73 25.78 6.64
C ARG A 556 20.45 26.07 5.84
N ILE A 557 20.14 25.23 4.83
CA ILE A 557 18.87 25.33 4.10
C ILE A 557 17.69 25.05 5.05
N ILE A 558 17.80 23.99 5.86
CA ILE A 558 16.71 23.54 6.75
C ILE A 558 16.48 24.48 7.94
N TYR A 559 17.56 24.90 8.63
CA TYR A 559 17.47 25.64 9.89
C TYR A 559 17.70 27.14 9.75
N GLY A 560 18.05 27.59 8.55
CA GLY A 560 18.31 28.99 8.25
C GLY A 560 19.78 29.39 8.31
N PRO A 561 20.10 30.64 7.89
CA PRO A 561 21.46 31.09 7.68
C PRO A 561 22.38 31.01 8.92
N GLU A 562 21.84 31.18 10.10
CA GLU A 562 22.57 31.29 11.36
C GLU A 562 22.53 29.99 12.20
N TYR A 563 22.17 28.83 11.63
CA TYR A 563 22.00 27.60 12.40
C TYR A 563 23.28 27.16 13.13
N ASP A 564 24.44 27.44 12.54
CA ASP A 564 25.76 27.10 13.07
C ASP A 564 26.34 28.14 14.05
N ALA A 565 25.58 29.20 14.38
CA ALA A 565 25.94 30.08 15.49
C ALA A 565 25.91 29.29 16.82
N PRO A 566 26.87 29.54 17.75
CA PRO A 566 27.03 28.71 18.95
C PRO A 566 25.73 28.51 19.74
N ASP A 567 24.97 29.59 19.98
CA ASP A 567 23.72 29.52 20.74
C ASP A 567 22.62 28.74 20.02
N ASN A 568 22.58 28.79 18.69
CA ASN A 568 21.61 28.06 17.88
C ASN A 568 21.98 26.57 17.82
N LEU A 569 23.28 26.23 17.70
CA LEU A 569 23.77 24.86 17.76
C LEU A 569 23.46 24.20 19.09
N ILE A 570 23.63 24.90 20.23
CA ILE A 570 23.27 24.39 21.55
C ILE A 570 21.78 24.01 21.58
N ARG A 571 20.90 24.91 21.15
CA ARG A 571 19.44 24.63 21.10
C ARG A 571 19.06 23.48 20.15
N LEU A 572 19.71 23.36 19.00
CA LEU A 572 19.47 22.28 18.05
C LEU A 572 19.99 20.91 18.56
N ARG A 573 21.06 20.93 19.35
CA ARG A 573 21.58 19.70 19.97
C ARG A 573 20.65 19.08 21.01
N GLU A 574 19.76 19.88 21.61
CA GLU A 574 18.75 19.42 22.57
C GLU A 574 17.52 18.78 21.92
N ARG A 575 17.48 18.63 20.59
CA ARG A 575 16.34 18.01 19.90
C ARG A 575 16.07 16.57 20.34
N GLY A 576 14.81 16.23 20.50
CA GLY A 576 14.36 14.88 20.89
C GLY A 576 14.14 13.98 19.68
N LEU A 577 14.88 12.88 19.56
CA LEU A 577 14.78 11.93 18.43
C LEU A 577 13.74 10.83 18.63
N ALA A 578 13.29 10.57 19.86
CA ALA A 578 12.46 9.41 20.18
C ALA A 578 11.17 9.34 19.37
N GLY A 579 10.43 10.46 19.27
CA GLY A 579 9.20 10.54 18.48
C GLY A 579 9.45 10.23 17.00
N LYS A 580 10.45 10.87 16.41
CA LYS A 580 10.80 10.68 14.98
C LYS A 580 11.25 9.25 14.68
N ARG A 581 12.01 8.63 15.58
CA ARG A 581 12.44 7.22 15.47
C ARG A 581 11.28 6.26 15.58
N SER A 582 10.38 6.50 16.54
CA SER A 582 9.15 5.70 16.68
C SER A 582 8.28 5.78 15.43
N LEU A 583 8.13 6.98 14.87
CA LEU A 583 7.39 7.21 13.63
C LEU A 583 8.02 6.43 12.47
N ALA A 584 9.33 6.57 12.25
CA ALA A 584 10.05 5.86 11.20
C ALA A 584 9.88 4.33 11.27
N PHE A 585 9.91 3.75 12.47
CA PHE A 585 9.67 2.31 12.67
C PHE A 585 8.25 1.89 12.28
N ARG A 586 7.24 2.66 12.67
CA ARG A 586 5.84 2.33 12.38
C ARG A 586 5.54 2.46 10.90
N GLU A 587 6.00 3.53 10.28
CA GLU A 587 5.85 3.74 8.84
C GLU A 587 6.59 2.66 8.03
N PHE A 588 7.80 2.27 8.44
CA PHE A 588 8.55 1.19 7.80
C PHE A 588 7.80 -0.15 7.89
N ALA A 589 7.26 -0.49 9.07
CA ALA A 589 6.49 -1.71 9.24
C ALA A 589 5.18 -1.70 8.44
N LEU A 590 4.50 -0.55 8.36
CA LEU A 590 3.29 -0.39 7.55
C LEU A 590 3.58 -0.48 6.05
N GLY A 591 4.65 0.14 5.57
CA GLY A 591 5.06 0.04 4.17
C GLY A 591 5.42 -1.39 3.77
N HIS A 592 6.16 -2.10 4.62
CA HIS A 592 6.45 -3.52 4.43
C HIS A 592 5.17 -4.35 4.35
N GLU A 593 4.24 -4.14 5.29
CA GLU A 593 2.96 -4.86 5.35
C GLU A 593 2.10 -4.56 4.11
N ALA A 594 2.02 -3.30 3.67
CA ALA A 594 1.27 -2.90 2.49
C ALA A 594 1.71 -3.69 1.25
N LEU A 595 3.02 -3.74 0.99
CA LEU A 595 3.56 -4.46 -0.16
C LEU A 595 3.42 -5.98 -0.03
N THR A 596 3.58 -6.53 1.17
CA THR A 596 3.35 -7.96 1.43
C THR A 596 1.91 -8.34 1.09
N ARG A 597 0.93 -7.54 1.53
CA ARG A 597 -0.49 -7.75 1.21
C ARG A 597 -0.77 -7.59 -0.27
N PHE A 598 -0.19 -6.58 -0.91
CA PHE A 598 -0.37 -6.35 -2.34
C PHE A 598 0.15 -7.52 -3.16
N VAL A 599 1.39 -7.96 -2.91
CA VAL A 599 2.00 -9.09 -3.63
C VAL A 599 1.23 -10.39 -3.39
N ALA A 600 0.68 -10.58 -2.18
CA ALA A 600 -0.20 -11.71 -1.85
C ALA A 600 -1.62 -11.58 -2.45
N LYS A 601 -1.88 -10.58 -3.31
CA LYS A 601 -3.16 -10.35 -3.99
C LYS A 601 -4.34 -10.19 -3.01
N GLN A 602 -4.10 -9.62 -1.82
CA GLN A 602 -5.18 -9.26 -0.92
C GLN A 602 -5.99 -8.09 -1.52
N PRO A 603 -7.28 -7.94 -1.15
CA PRO A 603 -8.08 -6.80 -1.58
C PRO A 603 -7.37 -5.48 -1.33
N LEU A 604 -7.45 -4.54 -2.28
CA LEU A 604 -6.63 -3.32 -2.26
C LEU A 604 -6.92 -2.45 -1.01
N ARG A 605 -8.17 -2.48 -0.50
CA ARG A 605 -8.51 -1.83 0.77
C ARG A 605 -7.62 -2.28 1.95
N ARG A 606 -7.17 -3.55 1.95
CA ARG A 606 -6.25 -4.08 3.00
C ARG A 606 -4.84 -3.50 2.86
N VAL A 607 -4.45 -3.15 1.64
CA VAL A 607 -3.21 -2.41 1.34
C VAL A 607 -3.38 -0.96 1.79
N HIS A 608 -4.51 -0.34 1.43
CA HIS A 608 -4.83 1.05 1.78
C HIS A 608 -4.92 1.28 3.29
N GLU A 609 -5.37 0.30 4.09
CA GLU A 609 -5.28 0.39 5.56
C GLU A 609 -3.88 0.77 6.04
N CYS A 610 -2.84 0.17 5.43
CA CYS A 610 -1.45 0.46 5.78
C CYS A 610 -0.99 1.79 5.18
N VAL A 611 -1.31 2.05 3.92
CA VAL A 611 -0.89 3.26 3.19
C VAL A 611 -1.44 4.53 3.86
N PHE A 612 -2.74 4.56 4.14
CA PHE A 612 -3.36 5.71 4.81
C PHE A 612 -2.98 5.82 6.28
N ALA A 613 -2.58 4.72 6.93
CA ALA A 613 -2.01 4.78 8.26
C ALA A 613 -0.66 5.52 8.28
N VAL A 614 0.18 5.37 7.26
CA VAL A 614 1.42 6.15 7.13
C VAL A 614 1.10 7.65 7.10
N LEU A 615 0.12 8.07 6.29
CA LEU A 615 -0.31 9.48 6.21
C LEU A 615 -0.88 9.99 7.53
N ALA A 616 -1.68 9.19 8.21
CA ALA A 616 -2.25 9.55 9.50
C ALA A 616 -1.15 9.73 10.56
N LEU A 617 -0.17 8.85 10.61
CA LEU A 617 0.95 8.92 11.56
C LEU A 617 1.83 10.16 11.34
N GLU A 618 1.93 10.68 10.12
CA GLU A 618 2.68 11.91 9.83
C GLU A 618 2.13 13.15 10.57
N SER A 619 0.86 13.14 10.95
CA SER A 619 0.24 14.21 11.73
C SER A 619 0.59 14.19 13.22
N GLU A 620 1.24 13.12 13.69
CA GLU A 620 1.69 13.06 15.09
C GLU A 620 2.74 14.13 15.39
N PRO A 621 2.65 14.79 16.55
CA PRO A 621 3.61 15.82 16.90
C PRO A 621 5.00 15.22 17.11
N ILE A 622 5.98 15.82 16.48
CA ILE A 622 7.40 15.54 16.66
C ILE A 622 8.11 16.80 17.16
N ASP A 623 9.34 16.64 17.63
CA ASP A 623 10.15 17.81 18.01
C ASP A 623 10.30 18.76 16.81
N PRO A 624 9.89 20.04 16.93
CA PRO A 624 9.93 21.00 15.82
C PRO A 624 11.35 21.34 15.34
N ARG A 625 12.37 20.87 16.06
CA ARG A 625 13.79 21.02 15.69
C ARG A 625 14.31 19.88 14.80
N LEU A 626 13.45 18.99 14.28
CA LEU A 626 13.81 17.83 13.44
C LEU A 626 13.55 18.04 11.97
#